data_df00868092c08b35c9fbd5e8efa9d11b
#
_entry.id   df00868092c08b35c9fbd5e8efa9d11b
#
_cell.length_a   1.000
_cell.length_b   1.000
_cell.length_c   1.000
_cell.angle_alpha   90.00
_cell.angle_beta   90.00
_cell.angle_gamma   90.00
#
_symmetry.space_group_name_H-M   'P 1'
#
loop_
_entity.id
_entity.type
_entity.pdbx_description
1 polymer ?
#
loop_
_entity_poly.entity_id
_entity_poly.type
_entity_poly.pdbx_seq_one_letter_code
_entity_poly.pdbx_strand_id
1 'polypeptide(L)'
;MQRSSRVDYDAIAPLYDSQPHREKSPDPALAAFLAERSALGTALLLDIACGTGNQLLANRAIASSARMVGFDGSLGMLRQACAKSAEIGWVYGDSSALPFASGTFDFASCQYALHHFCDKAGMVHEAFRVLQTGGRLAIFNMCPHDSLDWLYYDYFPEALTRDLADFWSPEAIVAEMTAAGFADVVVDRDHLRNERNLATFLEGLRRRDRNSQLLTLSDTAYEAGLRRLESELADPGAPRSRADHMCFVTIRGDKPLH
;
A
#
# COMPACT_ATOMS: atom_id res chain seq x y z
N MET A 1 -23.02 0.38 3.48
CA MET A 1 -21.59 0.43 3.13
C MET A 1 -20.93 -0.87 3.58
N GLN A 2 -20.55 -1.73 2.66
CA GLN A 2 -19.89 -2.99 2.99
C GLN A 2 -18.44 -2.66 3.35
N ARG A 3 -17.97 -2.97 4.58
CA ARG A 3 -16.56 -2.76 4.95
C ARG A 3 -15.69 -3.66 4.08
N SER A 4 -14.82 -3.08 3.30
CA SER A 4 -13.99 -3.75 2.32
C SER A 4 -12.78 -4.47 2.93
N SER A 5 -12.32 -4.03 4.10
CA SER A 5 -11.13 -4.57 4.76
C SER A 5 -11.48 -5.52 5.90
N ARG A 6 -10.73 -6.62 6.01
CA ARG A 6 -10.76 -7.53 7.18
C ARG A 6 -10.16 -6.88 8.43
N VAL A 7 -9.43 -5.77 8.27
CA VAL A 7 -8.83 -4.97 9.34
C VAL A 7 -9.70 -3.76 9.63
N ASP A 8 -10.03 -3.55 10.90
CA ASP A 8 -10.73 -2.34 11.36
C ASP A 8 -9.72 -1.19 11.52
N TYR A 9 -9.56 -0.42 10.44
CA TYR A 9 -8.63 0.71 10.43
C TYR A 9 -9.05 1.86 11.35
N ASP A 10 -10.33 2.01 11.68
CA ASP A 10 -10.79 2.98 12.67
C ASP A 10 -10.27 2.65 14.07
N ALA A 11 -10.30 1.35 14.42
CA ALA A 11 -9.84 0.90 15.73
C ALA A 11 -8.32 1.03 15.92
N ILE A 12 -7.53 0.80 14.86
CA ILE A 12 -6.05 0.84 14.94
C ILE A 12 -5.46 2.23 14.65
N ALA A 13 -6.24 3.18 14.14
CA ALA A 13 -5.76 4.51 13.76
C ALA A 13 -4.94 5.25 14.84
N PRO A 14 -5.32 5.23 16.15
CA PRO A 14 -4.56 5.93 17.20
C PRO A 14 -3.13 5.41 17.37
N LEU A 15 -2.87 4.14 17.05
CA LEU A 15 -1.57 3.50 17.22
C LEU A 15 -0.83 3.30 15.88
N TYR A 16 -1.47 3.63 14.77
CA TYR A 16 -0.96 3.31 13.43
C TYR A 16 0.43 3.89 13.17
N ASP A 17 0.65 5.14 13.53
CA ASP A 17 1.91 5.85 13.30
C ASP A 17 3.02 5.50 14.29
N SER A 18 2.72 4.76 15.36
CA SER A 18 3.74 4.34 16.35
C SER A 18 4.73 3.30 15.82
N GLN A 19 4.51 2.80 14.61
CA GLN A 19 5.33 1.76 14.00
C GLN A 19 6.42 2.40 13.12
N PRO A 20 7.71 2.05 13.29
CA PRO A 20 8.82 2.68 12.56
C PRO A 20 8.70 2.61 11.03
N HIS A 21 8.11 1.53 10.49
CA HIS A 21 7.93 1.38 9.04
C HIS A 21 6.82 2.27 8.45
N ARG A 22 6.15 3.09 9.28
CA ARG A 22 5.17 4.10 8.83
C ARG A 22 5.80 5.45 8.47
N GLU A 23 7.07 5.65 8.80
CA GLU A 23 7.82 6.76 8.22
C GLU A 23 7.91 6.61 6.71
N LYS A 24 7.74 7.71 6.00
CA LYS A 24 7.71 7.73 4.54
C LYS A 24 8.77 8.66 3.98
N SER A 25 9.37 8.23 2.88
CA SER A 25 10.14 9.10 1.98
C SER A 25 9.23 9.60 0.87
N PRO A 26 9.62 10.67 0.15
CA PRO A 26 8.90 11.10 -1.05
C PRO A 26 8.72 9.95 -2.04
N ASP A 27 7.57 9.92 -2.68
CA ASP A 27 7.21 8.87 -3.65
C ASP A 27 8.09 8.96 -4.90
N PRO A 28 8.88 7.92 -5.23
CA PRO A 28 9.71 7.92 -6.43
C PRO A 28 8.91 8.04 -7.74
N ALA A 29 7.68 7.48 -7.79
CA ALA A 29 6.83 7.60 -8.97
C ALA A 29 6.33 9.03 -9.18
N LEU A 30 6.02 9.73 -8.09
CA LEU A 30 5.70 11.16 -8.13
C LEU A 30 6.95 11.99 -8.54
N ALA A 31 8.13 11.68 -7.99
CA ALA A 31 9.36 12.37 -8.34
C ALA A 31 9.66 12.25 -9.83
N ALA A 32 9.54 11.06 -10.42
CA ALA A 32 9.70 10.81 -11.83
C ALA A 32 8.66 11.61 -12.67
N PHE A 33 7.39 11.56 -12.27
CA PHE A 33 6.31 12.31 -12.93
C PHE A 33 6.59 13.82 -12.97
N LEU A 34 7.01 14.40 -11.84
CA LEU A 34 7.33 15.83 -11.76
C LEU A 34 8.56 16.20 -12.61
N ALA A 35 9.57 15.33 -12.66
CA ALA A 35 10.77 15.54 -13.47
C ALA A 35 10.46 15.53 -14.98
N GLU A 36 9.58 14.64 -15.42
CA GLU A 36 9.14 14.53 -16.82
C GLU A 36 8.26 15.73 -17.25
N ARG A 37 7.70 16.47 -16.29
CA ARG A 37 6.70 17.52 -16.52
C ARG A 37 7.10 18.87 -15.91
N SER A 38 8.31 19.29 -16.19
CA SER A 38 8.90 20.55 -15.68
C SER A 38 8.11 21.83 -15.99
N ALA A 39 7.10 21.78 -16.87
CA ALA A 39 6.19 22.89 -17.21
C ALA A 39 4.84 22.82 -16.47
N LEU A 40 4.62 21.86 -15.56
CA LEU A 40 3.43 21.84 -14.73
C LEU A 40 3.41 23.08 -13.83
N GLY A 41 2.31 23.83 -13.90
CA GLY A 41 2.00 24.87 -12.93
C GLY A 41 1.79 24.28 -11.53
N THR A 42 0.80 24.72 -10.80
CA THR A 42 0.44 24.12 -9.51
C THR A 42 -0.23 22.76 -9.73
N ALA A 43 0.52 21.65 -9.57
CA ALA A 43 -0.03 20.30 -9.71
C ALA A 43 -1.08 20.00 -8.63
N LEU A 44 -2.10 19.22 -8.98
CA LEU A 44 -3.08 18.68 -8.04
C LEU A 44 -2.90 17.16 -7.90
N LEU A 45 -2.56 16.72 -6.70
CA LEU A 45 -2.19 15.34 -6.38
C LEU A 45 -3.28 14.68 -5.54
N LEU A 46 -3.60 13.42 -5.84
CA LEU A 46 -4.54 12.58 -5.08
C LEU A 46 -3.79 11.38 -4.50
N ASP A 47 -4.01 11.09 -3.22
CA ASP A 47 -3.59 9.82 -2.61
C ASP A 47 -4.84 9.03 -2.19
N ILE A 48 -5.08 7.90 -2.86
CA ILE A 48 -6.24 7.03 -2.65
C ILE A 48 -5.90 6.01 -1.58
N ALA A 49 -6.69 5.96 -0.51
CA ALA A 49 -6.42 5.28 0.74
C ALA A 49 -5.17 5.85 1.45
N CYS A 50 -5.17 7.15 1.64
CA CYS A 50 -4.06 7.91 2.20
C CYS A 50 -3.73 7.59 3.66
N GLY A 51 -4.59 6.85 4.37
CA GLY A 51 -4.43 6.53 5.78
C GLY A 51 -4.28 7.79 6.64
N THR A 52 -3.24 7.81 7.46
CA THR A 52 -2.91 8.95 8.33
C THR A 52 -2.15 10.08 7.60
N GLY A 53 -2.05 10.02 6.26
CA GLY A 53 -1.50 11.08 5.42
C GLY A 53 0.03 11.15 5.35
N ASN A 54 0.75 10.17 5.89
CA ASN A 54 2.22 10.20 5.96
C ASN A 54 2.89 10.34 4.59
N GLN A 55 2.33 9.69 3.54
CA GLN A 55 2.90 9.78 2.20
C GLN A 55 2.74 11.18 1.60
N LEU A 56 1.57 11.80 1.76
CA LEU A 56 1.35 13.17 1.28
C LEU A 56 2.24 14.18 2.00
N LEU A 57 2.44 13.99 3.31
CA LEU A 57 3.36 14.83 4.08
C LEU A 57 4.82 14.69 3.60
N ALA A 58 5.28 13.46 3.33
CA ALA A 58 6.61 13.22 2.78
C ALA A 58 6.76 13.83 1.38
N ASN A 59 5.73 13.76 0.55
CA ASN A 59 5.72 14.32 -0.81
C ASN A 59 5.85 15.85 -0.85
N ARG A 60 5.56 16.57 0.26
CA ARG A 60 5.80 18.02 0.37
C ARG A 60 7.26 18.40 0.11
N ALA A 61 8.21 17.52 0.41
CA ALA A 61 9.63 17.79 0.20
C ALA A 61 10.00 17.96 -1.28
N ILE A 62 9.24 17.32 -2.20
CA ILE A 62 9.50 17.36 -3.65
C ILE A 62 8.41 18.09 -4.45
N ALA A 63 7.28 18.40 -3.82
CA ALA A 63 6.11 19.02 -4.45
C ALA A 63 5.51 20.11 -3.55
N SER A 64 6.34 21.04 -3.07
CA SER A 64 5.95 22.07 -2.10
C SER A 64 4.87 23.03 -2.61
N SER A 65 4.81 23.29 -3.93
CA SER A 65 3.79 24.12 -4.57
C SER A 65 2.53 23.36 -4.97
N ALA A 66 2.53 22.02 -4.92
CA ALA A 66 1.38 21.22 -5.31
C ALA A 66 0.25 21.32 -4.29
N ARG A 67 -0.98 21.31 -4.80
CA ARG A 67 -2.17 21.08 -3.97
C ARG A 67 -2.36 19.57 -3.81
N MET A 68 -2.67 19.15 -2.60
CA MET A 68 -2.75 17.73 -2.26
C MET A 68 -4.10 17.38 -1.65
N VAL A 69 -4.63 16.23 -2.03
CA VAL A 69 -5.86 15.67 -1.49
C VAL A 69 -5.59 14.24 -1.05
N GLY A 70 -5.90 13.92 0.19
CA GLY A 70 -5.93 12.56 0.72
C GLY A 70 -7.37 12.06 0.77
N PHE A 71 -7.60 10.87 0.22
CA PHE A 71 -8.90 10.21 0.23
C PHE A 71 -8.79 8.88 0.98
N ASP A 72 -9.71 8.61 1.92
CA ASP A 72 -9.69 7.36 2.68
C ASP A 72 -11.11 6.91 3.09
N GLY A 73 -11.29 5.60 3.22
CA GLY A 73 -12.52 4.96 3.70
C GLY A 73 -12.61 4.83 5.23
N SER A 74 -11.59 5.28 5.99
CA SER A 74 -11.57 5.26 7.45
C SER A 74 -11.59 6.69 8.02
N LEU A 75 -12.62 7.00 8.79
CA LEU A 75 -12.71 8.27 9.50
C LEU A 75 -11.65 8.39 10.61
N GLY A 76 -11.28 7.27 11.24
CA GLY A 76 -10.22 7.23 12.24
C GLY A 76 -8.88 7.65 11.66
N MET A 77 -8.52 7.11 10.49
CA MET A 77 -7.31 7.50 9.75
C MET A 77 -7.31 8.98 9.37
N LEU A 78 -8.40 9.46 8.80
CA LEU A 78 -8.52 10.86 8.38
C LEU A 78 -8.46 11.84 9.56
N ARG A 79 -8.97 11.48 10.74
CA ARG A 79 -8.81 12.32 11.95
C ARG A 79 -7.34 12.49 12.33
N GLN A 80 -6.53 11.42 12.23
CA GLN A 80 -5.08 11.50 12.45
C GLN A 80 -4.41 12.37 11.37
N ALA A 81 -4.80 12.21 10.12
CA ALA A 81 -4.30 13.00 9.00
C ALA A 81 -4.60 14.50 9.16
N CYS A 82 -5.85 14.85 9.49
CA CYS A 82 -6.27 16.24 9.74
C CYS A 82 -5.47 16.90 10.87
N ALA A 83 -5.14 16.12 11.92
CA ALA A 83 -4.35 16.65 13.05
C ALA A 83 -2.90 17.01 12.64
N LYS A 84 -2.37 16.40 11.57
CA LYS A 84 -0.99 16.63 11.08
C LYS A 84 -0.89 17.81 10.11
N SER A 85 -1.91 18.06 9.31
CA SER A 85 -1.88 19.13 8.31
C SER A 85 -3.27 19.67 7.99
N ALA A 86 -3.44 20.97 8.10
CA ALA A 86 -4.63 21.70 7.64
C ALA A 86 -4.52 22.16 6.16
N GLU A 87 -3.34 22.01 5.53
CA GLU A 87 -3.09 22.47 4.16
C GLU A 87 -3.45 21.43 3.11
N ILE A 88 -3.62 20.15 3.52
CA ILE A 88 -4.02 19.05 2.66
C ILE A 88 -5.53 18.86 2.77
N GLY A 89 -6.21 18.72 1.64
CA GLY A 89 -7.63 18.37 1.61
C GLY A 89 -7.82 16.89 2.03
N TRP A 90 -8.67 16.64 3.03
CA TRP A 90 -8.96 15.27 3.48
C TRP A 90 -10.42 14.92 3.16
N VAL A 91 -10.64 13.83 2.44
CA VAL A 91 -11.95 13.43 1.94
C VAL A 91 -12.25 11.98 2.32
N TYR A 92 -13.42 11.77 2.91
CA TYR A 92 -13.93 10.45 3.27
C TYR A 92 -14.84 9.89 2.18
N GLY A 93 -14.70 8.60 1.86
CA GLY A 93 -15.62 7.97 0.91
C GLY A 93 -15.24 6.53 0.53
N ASP A 94 -15.90 6.05 -0.54
CA ASP A 94 -15.64 4.76 -1.17
C ASP A 94 -14.78 4.95 -2.41
N SER A 95 -13.67 4.21 -2.51
CA SER A 95 -12.72 4.34 -3.63
C SER A 95 -13.28 3.92 -4.99
N SER A 96 -14.38 3.16 -5.02
CA SER A 96 -15.10 2.81 -6.25
C SER A 96 -16.09 3.90 -6.70
N ALA A 97 -16.19 5.02 -5.97
CA ALA A 97 -17.05 6.16 -6.29
C ALA A 97 -16.42 7.46 -5.75
N LEU A 98 -15.32 7.89 -6.35
CA LEU A 98 -14.57 9.07 -5.92
C LEU A 98 -15.40 10.37 -6.10
N PRO A 99 -15.58 11.21 -5.07
CA PRO A 99 -16.43 12.39 -5.11
C PRO A 99 -15.76 13.60 -5.82
N PHE A 100 -15.02 13.33 -6.88
CA PHE A 100 -14.31 14.35 -7.66
C PHE A 100 -14.81 14.37 -9.10
N ALA A 101 -14.73 15.51 -9.74
CA ALA A 101 -15.05 15.66 -11.16
C ALA A 101 -14.03 14.88 -12.02
N SER A 102 -14.45 14.48 -13.22
CA SER A 102 -13.54 13.90 -14.21
C SER A 102 -12.44 14.90 -14.59
N GLY A 103 -11.22 14.42 -14.81
CA GLY A 103 -10.12 15.27 -15.27
C GLY A 103 -9.66 16.32 -14.25
N THR A 104 -9.66 15.99 -12.97
CA THR A 104 -9.30 16.92 -11.88
C THR A 104 -7.83 16.87 -11.51
N PHE A 105 -7.22 15.67 -11.45
CA PHE A 105 -5.90 15.47 -10.86
C PHE A 105 -4.82 15.22 -11.92
N ASP A 106 -3.63 15.73 -11.64
CA ASP A 106 -2.42 15.48 -12.43
C ASP A 106 -1.81 14.12 -12.12
N PHE A 107 -1.84 13.73 -10.87
CA PHE A 107 -1.26 12.48 -10.37
C PHE A 107 -2.15 11.88 -9.30
N ALA A 108 -2.31 10.56 -9.36
CA ALA A 108 -2.98 9.78 -8.33
C ALA A 108 -2.05 8.65 -7.86
N SER A 109 -2.02 8.41 -6.55
CA SER A 109 -1.32 7.28 -5.94
C SER A 109 -2.28 6.39 -5.16
N CYS A 110 -1.92 5.10 -5.07
CA CYS A 110 -2.52 4.15 -4.14
C CYS A 110 -1.42 3.27 -3.57
N GLN A 111 -1.09 3.45 -2.29
CA GLN A 111 0.06 2.79 -1.68
C GLN A 111 -0.36 1.81 -0.58
N TYR A 112 0.05 0.55 -0.70
CA TYR A 112 -0.24 -0.53 0.26
C TYR A 112 -1.73 -0.71 0.58
N ALA A 113 -2.63 -0.44 -0.38
CA ALA A 113 -4.05 -0.40 -0.09
C ALA A 113 -4.93 -1.20 -1.06
N LEU A 114 -4.49 -1.41 -2.32
CA LEU A 114 -5.32 -2.06 -3.35
C LEU A 114 -5.91 -3.40 -2.90
N HIS A 115 -5.14 -4.21 -2.15
CA HIS A 115 -5.58 -5.52 -1.64
C HIS A 115 -6.71 -5.42 -0.59
N HIS A 116 -6.96 -4.24 -0.05
CA HIS A 116 -8.04 -4.02 0.91
C HIS A 116 -9.38 -3.64 0.25
N PHE A 117 -9.40 -3.30 -1.02
CA PHE A 117 -10.63 -2.88 -1.69
C PHE A 117 -11.50 -4.06 -2.09
N CYS A 118 -12.81 -3.97 -1.86
CA CYS A 118 -13.79 -4.93 -2.38
C CYS A 118 -13.88 -4.84 -3.89
N ASP A 119 -13.93 -3.63 -4.41
CA ASP A 119 -14.00 -3.32 -5.84
C ASP A 119 -12.69 -2.64 -6.28
N LYS A 120 -11.68 -3.47 -6.56
CA LYS A 120 -10.39 -3.02 -7.04
C LYS A 120 -10.47 -2.43 -8.46
N ALA A 121 -11.31 -3.05 -9.30
CA ALA A 121 -11.54 -2.58 -10.66
C ALA A 121 -12.22 -1.19 -10.65
N GLY A 122 -13.26 -1.03 -9.85
CA GLY A 122 -13.94 0.25 -9.68
C GLY A 122 -12.98 1.37 -9.26
N MET A 123 -12.05 1.08 -8.34
CA MET A 123 -11.03 2.07 -7.95
C MET A 123 -10.12 2.45 -9.12
N VAL A 124 -9.67 1.49 -9.94
CA VAL A 124 -8.80 1.77 -11.09
C VAL A 124 -9.54 2.62 -12.13
N HIS A 125 -10.81 2.30 -12.42
CA HIS A 125 -11.65 3.09 -13.33
C HIS A 125 -11.94 4.49 -12.81
N GLU A 126 -12.20 4.64 -11.52
CA GLU A 126 -12.41 5.96 -10.90
C GLU A 126 -11.12 6.80 -10.89
N ALA A 127 -9.97 6.18 -10.62
CA ALA A 127 -8.67 6.85 -10.75
C ALA A 127 -8.45 7.36 -12.18
N PHE A 128 -8.76 6.53 -13.20
CA PHE A 128 -8.70 6.96 -14.60
C PHE A 128 -9.64 8.11 -14.88
N ARG A 129 -10.88 8.06 -14.37
CA ARG A 129 -11.88 9.11 -14.60
C ARG A 129 -11.44 10.45 -14.01
N VAL A 130 -10.95 10.45 -12.77
CA VAL A 130 -10.59 11.69 -12.06
C VAL A 130 -9.25 12.28 -12.50
N LEU A 131 -8.38 11.49 -13.13
CA LEU A 131 -7.16 12.01 -13.73
C LEU A 131 -7.46 12.83 -14.97
N GLN A 132 -6.74 13.94 -15.14
CA GLN A 132 -6.77 14.72 -16.38
C GLN A 132 -5.99 13.99 -17.49
N THR A 133 -6.21 14.39 -18.71
CA THR A 133 -5.44 13.96 -19.88
C THR A 133 -3.95 14.17 -19.62
N GLY A 134 -3.16 13.13 -19.81
CA GLY A 134 -1.75 13.10 -19.48
C GLY A 134 -1.46 12.93 -17.98
N GLY A 135 -2.44 12.79 -17.11
CA GLY A 135 -2.24 12.44 -15.70
C GLY A 135 -1.78 11.00 -15.51
N ARG A 136 -1.15 10.70 -14.38
CA ARG A 136 -0.57 9.39 -14.06
C ARG A 136 -1.20 8.77 -12.83
N LEU A 137 -1.52 7.47 -12.89
CA LEU A 137 -1.77 6.63 -11.72
C LEU A 137 -0.50 5.83 -11.37
N ALA A 138 -0.13 5.82 -10.09
CA ALA A 138 0.91 4.96 -9.54
C ALA A 138 0.35 4.10 -8.39
N ILE A 139 0.47 2.78 -8.51
CA ILE A 139 0.07 1.80 -7.50
C ILE A 139 1.34 1.17 -6.94
N PHE A 140 1.56 1.27 -5.62
CA PHE A 140 2.66 0.61 -4.93
C PHE A 140 2.13 -0.41 -3.95
N ASN A 141 2.62 -1.66 -4.04
CA ASN A 141 2.15 -2.72 -3.16
C ASN A 141 3.22 -3.80 -2.95
N MET A 142 3.04 -4.61 -1.90
CA MET A 142 3.73 -5.90 -1.81
C MET A 142 3.22 -6.84 -2.90
N CYS A 143 4.10 -7.71 -3.40
CA CYS A 143 3.78 -8.71 -4.40
C CYS A 143 4.00 -10.13 -3.88
N PRO A 144 3.01 -10.75 -3.21
CA PRO A 144 3.11 -12.14 -2.76
C PRO A 144 3.38 -13.13 -3.88
N HIS A 145 2.88 -12.84 -5.09
CA HIS A 145 3.05 -13.69 -6.27
C HIS A 145 4.52 -13.84 -6.70
N ASP A 146 5.36 -12.83 -6.42
CA ASP A 146 6.80 -12.81 -6.74
C ASP A 146 7.70 -13.03 -5.51
N SER A 147 7.12 -13.34 -4.33
CA SER A 147 7.84 -13.59 -3.07
C SER A 147 7.17 -14.70 -2.23
N LEU A 148 6.92 -15.86 -2.85
CA LEU A 148 6.33 -17.03 -2.19
C LEU A 148 7.24 -17.59 -1.07
N ASP A 149 8.53 -17.26 -1.11
CA ASP A 149 9.57 -17.60 -0.15
C ASP A 149 9.78 -16.50 0.93
N TRP A 150 8.80 -15.63 1.13
CA TRP A 150 8.83 -14.71 2.26
C TRP A 150 8.78 -15.50 3.58
N LEU A 151 9.73 -15.24 4.49
CA LEU A 151 9.93 -16.01 5.72
C LEU A 151 8.67 -16.13 6.59
N TYR A 152 7.77 -15.16 6.52
CA TYR A 152 6.46 -15.22 7.17
C TYR A 152 5.64 -16.45 6.80
N TYR A 153 5.68 -16.85 5.53
CA TYR A 153 4.85 -17.93 4.99
C TYR A 153 5.28 -19.30 5.47
N ASP A 154 6.57 -19.44 5.84
CA ASP A 154 7.08 -20.68 6.44
C ASP A 154 6.44 -20.97 7.80
N TYR A 155 6.17 -19.92 8.57
CA TYR A 155 5.57 -20.05 9.90
C TYR A 155 4.05 -19.89 9.87
N PHE A 156 3.51 -19.12 8.91
CA PHE A 156 2.10 -18.80 8.77
C PHE A 156 1.58 -19.08 7.34
N PRO A 157 1.46 -20.37 6.94
CA PRO A 157 1.06 -20.73 5.58
C PRO A 157 -0.37 -20.22 5.24
N GLU A 158 -1.25 -20.02 6.24
CA GLU A 158 -2.55 -19.41 6.01
C GLU A 158 -2.43 -17.94 5.54
N ALA A 159 -1.38 -17.22 5.94
CA ALA A 159 -1.14 -15.87 5.47
C ALA A 159 -0.85 -15.85 3.95
N LEU A 160 -0.03 -16.80 3.46
CA LEU A 160 0.22 -16.93 2.01
C LEU A 160 -1.09 -17.15 1.24
N THR A 161 -1.92 -18.10 1.70
CA THR A 161 -3.19 -18.40 1.01
C THR A 161 -4.09 -17.17 0.92
N ARG A 162 -4.13 -16.35 1.98
CA ARG A 162 -4.92 -15.12 2.02
C ARG A 162 -4.32 -14.03 1.15
N ASP A 163 -2.99 -13.83 1.25
CA ASP A 163 -2.31 -12.80 0.49
C ASP A 163 -2.44 -13.08 -1.02
N LEU A 164 -2.31 -14.33 -1.46
CA LEU A 164 -2.54 -14.70 -2.87
C LEU A 164 -3.98 -14.46 -3.34
N ALA A 165 -4.95 -14.51 -2.44
CA ALA A 165 -6.35 -14.22 -2.76
C ALA A 165 -6.67 -12.71 -2.74
N ASP A 166 -6.04 -11.96 -1.81
CA ASP A 166 -6.37 -10.54 -1.60
C ASP A 166 -5.52 -9.61 -2.50
N PHE A 167 -4.25 -9.96 -2.77
CA PHE A 167 -3.38 -9.19 -3.66
C PHE A 167 -3.57 -9.62 -5.11
N TRP A 168 -3.84 -8.67 -5.97
CA TRP A 168 -3.77 -8.93 -7.41
C TRP A 168 -2.31 -9.09 -7.86
N SER A 169 -2.08 -10.00 -8.81
CA SER A 169 -0.76 -10.08 -9.45
C SER A 169 -0.48 -8.80 -10.26
N PRO A 170 0.79 -8.48 -10.53
CA PRO A 170 1.14 -7.36 -11.38
C PRO A 170 0.44 -7.40 -12.74
N GLU A 171 0.32 -8.60 -13.33
CA GLU A 171 -0.32 -8.82 -14.61
C GLU A 171 -1.83 -8.50 -14.56
N ALA A 172 -2.50 -8.87 -13.46
CA ALA A 172 -3.91 -8.54 -13.25
C ALA A 172 -4.11 -7.02 -13.09
N ILE A 173 -3.22 -6.31 -12.39
CA ILE A 173 -3.27 -4.86 -12.26
C ILE A 173 -3.03 -4.19 -13.61
N VAL A 174 -2.04 -4.66 -14.38
CA VAL A 174 -1.74 -4.14 -15.73
C VAL A 174 -2.95 -4.35 -16.66
N ALA A 175 -3.57 -5.53 -16.63
CA ALA A 175 -4.74 -5.82 -17.45
C ALA A 175 -5.90 -4.87 -17.11
N GLU A 176 -6.17 -4.63 -15.82
CA GLU A 176 -7.24 -3.74 -15.39
C GLU A 176 -6.95 -2.28 -15.73
N MET A 177 -5.71 -1.81 -15.51
CA MET A 177 -5.32 -0.46 -15.91
C MET A 177 -5.47 -0.25 -17.42
N THR A 178 -5.07 -1.24 -18.23
CA THR A 178 -5.24 -1.20 -19.69
C THR A 178 -6.71 -1.19 -20.08
N ALA A 179 -7.55 -2.00 -19.42
CA ALA A 179 -9.00 -2.02 -19.65
C ALA A 179 -9.68 -0.70 -19.26
N ALA A 180 -9.18 -0.01 -18.22
CA ALA A 180 -9.65 1.31 -17.83
C ALA A 180 -9.23 2.43 -18.81
N GLY A 181 -8.26 2.17 -19.70
CA GLY A 181 -7.80 3.10 -20.73
C GLY A 181 -6.42 3.72 -20.48
N PHE A 182 -5.69 3.28 -19.44
CA PHE A 182 -4.30 3.72 -19.26
C PHE A 182 -3.39 3.20 -20.36
N ALA A 183 -2.49 4.04 -20.80
CA ALA A 183 -1.40 3.69 -21.73
C ALA A 183 -0.06 3.63 -21.01
N ASP A 184 0.96 3.09 -21.69
CA ASP A 184 2.34 3.03 -21.21
C ASP A 184 2.46 2.46 -19.78
N VAL A 185 1.68 1.39 -19.53
CA VAL A 185 1.67 0.73 -18.21
C VAL A 185 2.97 0.00 -17.98
N VAL A 186 3.73 0.44 -16.98
CA VAL A 186 5.05 -0.09 -16.62
C VAL A 186 4.99 -0.71 -15.24
N VAL A 187 5.70 -1.84 -15.07
CA VAL A 187 5.85 -2.55 -13.80
C VAL A 187 7.32 -2.53 -13.39
N ASP A 188 7.61 -1.90 -12.28
CA ASP A 188 8.92 -1.95 -11.63
C ASP A 188 8.82 -2.91 -10.42
N ARG A 189 9.78 -3.84 -10.31
CA ARG A 189 9.88 -4.82 -9.22
C ARG A 189 11.10 -4.54 -8.37
N ASP A 190 10.91 -4.51 -7.06
CA ASP A 190 11.98 -4.36 -6.08
C ASP A 190 12.01 -5.60 -5.17
N HIS A 191 13.07 -6.40 -5.31
CA HIS A 191 13.29 -7.61 -4.55
C HIS A 191 14.21 -7.35 -3.37
N LEU A 192 13.65 -7.25 -2.16
CA LEU A 192 14.40 -7.17 -0.92
C LEU A 192 14.77 -8.55 -0.44
N ARG A 193 16.07 -8.86 -0.49
CA ARG A 193 16.63 -10.12 0.01
C ARG A 193 17.55 -9.82 1.18
N ASN A 194 17.19 -10.34 2.35
CA ASN A 194 17.90 -10.12 3.58
C ASN A 194 18.13 -11.46 4.30
N GLU A 195 19.04 -11.47 5.24
CA GLU A 195 19.13 -12.51 6.24
C GLU A 195 18.49 -12.02 7.54
N ARG A 196 17.50 -12.76 8.03
CA ARG A 196 16.75 -12.37 9.22
C ARG A 196 17.13 -13.24 10.41
N ASN A 197 17.57 -12.62 11.50
CA ASN A 197 17.78 -13.29 12.76
C ASN A 197 16.43 -13.76 13.34
N LEU A 198 16.32 -15.07 13.63
CA LEU A 198 15.06 -15.70 14.03
C LEU A 198 14.58 -15.25 15.42
N ALA A 199 15.49 -14.95 16.35
CA ALA A 199 15.11 -14.47 17.68
C ALA A 199 14.49 -13.07 17.59
N THR A 200 15.11 -12.15 16.84
CA THR A 200 14.55 -10.81 16.58
C THR A 200 13.24 -10.91 15.81
N PHE A 201 13.14 -11.86 14.89
CA PHE A 201 11.91 -12.09 14.13
C PHE A 201 10.77 -12.53 15.06
N LEU A 202 11.02 -13.49 15.97
CA LEU A 202 10.04 -13.94 16.96
C LEU A 202 9.54 -12.76 17.83
N GLU A 203 10.44 -11.90 18.32
CA GLU A 203 10.05 -10.72 19.10
C GLU A 203 9.12 -9.80 18.31
N GLY A 204 9.39 -9.62 17.02
CA GLY A 204 8.50 -8.86 16.12
C GLY A 204 7.13 -9.51 15.95
N LEU A 205 7.09 -10.83 15.79
CA LEU A 205 5.85 -11.61 15.61
C LEU A 205 4.93 -11.59 16.83
N ARG A 206 5.48 -11.52 18.05
CA ARG A 206 4.71 -11.40 19.30
C ARG A 206 3.86 -10.13 19.38
N ARG A 207 4.20 -9.13 18.57
CA ARG A 207 3.42 -7.90 18.42
C ARG A 207 2.46 -8.04 17.23
N ARG A 208 1.43 -8.87 17.40
CA ARG A 208 0.42 -9.18 16.37
C ARG A 208 -0.22 -7.92 15.78
N ASP A 209 -0.38 -6.88 16.60
CA ASP A 209 -0.93 -5.57 16.25
C ASP A 209 -0.10 -4.77 15.22
N ARG A 210 1.15 -5.18 14.98
CA ARG A 210 2.07 -4.48 14.08
C ARG A 210 2.01 -4.94 12.62
N ASN A 211 1.27 -6.01 12.33
CA ASN A 211 1.25 -6.60 11.00
C ASN A 211 -0.16 -7.01 10.61
N SER A 212 -0.66 -6.45 9.50
CA SER A 212 -2.00 -6.72 9.00
C SER A 212 -2.22 -8.20 8.66
N GLN A 213 -1.21 -8.91 8.15
CA GLN A 213 -1.29 -10.35 7.87
C GLN A 213 -1.54 -11.15 9.15
N LEU A 214 -0.85 -10.81 10.27
CA LEU A 214 -1.05 -11.49 11.55
C LEU A 214 -2.42 -11.18 12.16
N LEU A 215 -2.93 -9.96 11.99
CA LEU A 215 -4.26 -9.58 12.49
C LEU A 215 -5.39 -10.39 11.85
N THR A 216 -5.21 -10.85 10.63
CA THR A 216 -6.24 -11.61 9.91
C THR A 216 -6.20 -13.12 10.17
N LEU A 217 -5.15 -13.65 10.79
CA LEU A 217 -5.04 -15.06 11.14
C LEU A 217 -6.01 -15.44 12.26
N SER A 218 -6.44 -16.71 12.32
CA SER A 218 -7.06 -17.27 13.51
C SER A 218 -6.07 -17.31 14.68
N ASP A 219 -6.57 -17.29 15.92
CA ASP A 219 -5.69 -17.41 17.10
C ASP A 219 -4.92 -18.73 17.06
N THR A 220 -5.57 -19.81 16.65
CA THR A 220 -4.95 -21.14 16.51
C THR A 220 -3.79 -21.12 15.51
N ALA A 221 -3.97 -20.50 14.33
CA ALA A 221 -2.93 -20.42 13.30
C ALA A 221 -1.75 -19.52 13.76
N TYR A 222 -2.08 -18.39 14.38
CA TYR A 222 -1.08 -17.47 14.92
C TYR A 222 -0.21 -18.14 16.00
N GLU A 223 -0.84 -18.78 16.99
CA GLU A 223 -0.10 -19.50 18.05
C GLU A 223 0.68 -20.70 17.51
N ALA A 224 0.17 -21.41 16.52
CA ALA A 224 0.91 -22.51 15.89
C ALA A 224 2.18 -22.02 15.19
N GLY A 225 2.11 -20.88 14.50
CA GLY A 225 3.28 -20.26 13.88
C GLY A 225 4.33 -19.82 14.90
N LEU A 226 3.92 -19.20 16.00
CA LEU A 226 4.85 -18.83 17.08
C LEU A 226 5.53 -20.07 17.69
N ARG A 227 4.76 -21.11 18.04
CA ARG A 227 5.32 -22.38 18.59
C ARG A 227 6.31 -23.04 17.64
N ARG A 228 6.06 -23.01 16.34
CA ARG A 228 6.96 -23.57 15.32
C ARG A 228 8.32 -22.87 15.33
N LEU A 229 8.32 -21.52 15.35
CA LEU A 229 9.55 -20.74 15.43
C LEU A 229 10.25 -20.89 16.77
N GLU A 230 9.52 -20.95 17.88
CA GLU A 230 10.09 -21.20 19.23
C GLU A 230 10.76 -22.58 19.31
N SER A 231 10.14 -23.61 18.72
CA SER A 231 10.71 -24.96 18.65
C SER A 231 11.99 -24.99 17.82
N GLU A 232 12.02 -24.28 16.67
CA GLU A 232 13.23 -24.16 15.85
C GLU A 232 14.35 -23.47 16.62
N LEU A 233 14.06 -22.39 17.34
CA LEU A 233 15.03 -21.66 18.16
C LEU A 233 15.56 -22.50 19.36
N ALA A 234 14.75 -23.41 19.87
CA ALA A 234 15.16 -24.31 20.97
C ALA A 234 16.09 -25.44 20.52
N ASP A 235 16.15 -25.76 19.23
CA ASP A 235 17.08 -26.76 18.68
C ASP A 235 18.49 -26.13 18.57
N PRO A 236 19.51 -26.66 19.27
CA PRO A 236 20.87 -26.16 19.17
C PRO A 236 21.49 -26.32 17.77
N GLY A 237 21.01 -27.28 16.97
CA GLY A 237 21.46 -27.55 15.61
C GLY A 237 20.79 -26.70 14.55
N ALA A 238 19.72 -26.00 14.88
CA ALA A 238 18.98 -25.16 13.92
C ALA A 238 19.71 -23.83 13.59
N PRO A 239 19.52 -23.29 12.39
CA PRO A 239 20.09 -22.01 12.01
C PRO A 239 19.54 -20.89 12.90
N ARG A 240 20.37 -19.89 13.20
CA ARG A 240 19.95 -18.70 13.97
C ARG A 240 19.44 -17.57 13.08
N SER A 241 19.67 -17.69 11.79
CA SER A 241 19.17 -16.77 10.77
C SER A 241 18.68 -17.54 9.55
N ARG A 242 17.73 -16.97 8.81
CA ARG A 242 17.21 -17.53 7.56
C ARG A 242 17.04 -16.43 6.52
N ALA A 243 17.10 -16.81 5.26
CA ALA A 243 16.78 -15.92 4.16
C ALA A 243 15.35 -15.41 4.29
N ASP A 244 15.17 -14.12 4.02
CA ASP A 244 13.89 -13.43 4.02
C ASP A 244 13.79 -12.63 2.72
N HIS A 245 12.82 -12.98 1.89
CA HIS A 245 12.63 -12.37 0.59
C HIS A 245 11.24 -11.73 0.50
N MET A 246 11.21 -10.44 0.18
CA MET A 246 9.99 -9.70 -0.13
C MET A 246 10.12 -9.06 -1.51
N CYS A 247 9.04 -9.09 -2.27
CA CYS A 247 8.94 -8.34 -3.51
C CYS A 247 7.92 -7.21 -3.34
N PHE A 248 8.30 -6.02 -3.80
CA PHE A 248 7.40 -4.88 -3.95
C PHE A 248 7.27 -4.53 -5.42
N VAL A 249 6.12 -4.02 -5.79
CA VAL A 249 5.86 -3.56 -7.15
C VAL A 249 5.37 -2.13 -7.17
N THR A 250 5.90 -1.34 -8.11
CA THR A 250 5.33 -0.07 -8.52
C THR A 250 4.77 -0.24 -9.91
N ILE A 251 3.47 -0.04 -10.07
CA ILE A 251 2.79 -0.12 -11.37
C ILE A 251 2.27 1.27 -11.67
N ARG A 252 2.70 1.84 -12.80
CA ARG A 252 2.28 3.18 -13.23
C ARG A 252 1.77 3.15 -14.65
N GLY A 253 0.78 4.00 -14.95
CA GLY A 253 0.24 4.18 -16.29
C GLY A 253 -0.28 5.60 -16.47
N ASP A 254 -0.21 6.09 -17.68
CA ASP A 254 -0.63 7.45 -18.04
C ASP A 254 -1.99 7.45 -18.71
N LYS A 255 -2.82 8.44 -18.38
CA LYS A 255 -4.02 8.71 -19.13
C LYS A 255 -3.63 9.36 -20.45
N PRO A 256 -4.00 8.77 -21.62
CA PRO A 256 -3.61 9.29 -22.92
C PRO A 256 -3.97 10.75 -23.14
N LEU A 257 -3.24 11.41 -24.02
CA LEU A 257 -3.50 12.80 -24.40
C LEU A 257 -4.72 12.95 -25.32
N HIS A 258 -5.23 11.83 -25.85
CA HIS A 258 -6.37 11.79 -26.78
C HIS A 258 -7.23 10.56 -26.53
#